data_0a349643cb55c74c2ef71ab251fffb30
#
_entry.id   0a349643cb55c74c2ef71ab251fffb30
#
_cell.length_a   1.000
_cell.length_b   1.000
_cell.length_c   1.000
_cell.angle_alpha   90.00
_cell.angle_beta   90.00
_cell.angle_gamma   90.00
#
_symmetry.space_group_name_H-M   'P 1'
#
loop_
_entity.id
_entity.type
_entity.pdbx_description
1 polymer ?
#
loop_
_entity_poly.entity_id
_entity_poly.type
_entity_poly.pdbx_seq_one_letter_code
_entity_poly.pdbx_strand_id
1 'polypeptide(L)'
;MSNEPKGAMHFEGRKSIGAMEAAENQRRWDEKHYQTVNKKPLHWYDITRAHLNFEVAKGGIIQKIGTSKPVEERFKERLEELGVKPNPEVKKNNPAAAKMSNQIVEFVFSGDHEVMNMMAFGNQAVDFERDGTADNSHIQRMNEIEQWAIDLYDWMAKKYGEENIIGFDVHLDETTAHCHATIIPVVMRTEKKTGRERPVVSYKG
;
A
#
# COMPACT_ATOMS: atom_id res chain seq x y z
N MET A 1 -12.58 -31.61 -0.78
CA MET A 1 -12.55 -30.24 -0.30
C MET A 1 -11.94 -29.42 -1.42
N SER A 2 -12.65 -28.45 -1.99
CA SER A 2 -12.15 -27.62 -3.09
C SER A 2 -11.02 -26.74 -2.55
N ASN A 3 -9.79 -26.97 -3.01
CA ASN A 3 -8.66 -26.08 -2.80
C ASN A 3 -8.79 -24.86 -3.73
N GLU A 4 -9.84 -24.07 -3.55
CA GLU A 4 -9.90 -22.80 -4.27
C GLU A 4 -8.90 -21.80 -3.63
N PRO A 5 -8.10 -21.11 -4.46
CA PRO A 5 -7.16 -20.11 -3.96
C PRO A 5 -7.92 -19.02 -3.19
N LYS A 6 -7.49 -18.75 -1.97
CA LYS A 6 -8.14 -17.73 -1.12
C LYS A 6 -7.38 -16.43 -1.22
N GLY A 7 -8.05 -15.39 -1.72
CA GLY A 7 -7.59 -14.03 -1.56
C GLY A 7 -7.74 -13.57 -0.11
N ALA A 8 -6.80 -12.79 0.38
CA ALA A 8 -6.84 -12.15 1.69
C ALA A 8 -6.84 -10.63 1.51
N MET A 9 -7.74 -9.96 2.22
CA MET A 9 -7.79 -8.51 2.31
C MET A 9 -7.85 -8.13 3.79
N HIS A 10 -6.86 -7.37 4.23
CA HIS A 10 -6.89 -6.71 5.53
C HIS A 10 -6.98 -5.20 5.30
N PHE A 11 -7.72 -4.48 6.14
CA PHE A 11 -7.76 -3.03 6.07
C PHE A 11 -7.86 -2.40 7.46
N GLU A 12 -7.26 -1.24 7.61
CA GLU A 12 -7.26 -0.48 8.85
C GLU A 12 -7.47 1.01 8.57
N GLY A 13 -8.36 1.63 9.36
CA GLY A 13 -8.53 3.08 9.33
C GLY A 13 -7.56 3.77 10.27
N ARG A 14 -6.83 4.79 9.78
CA ARG A 14 -5.81 5.52 10.55
C ARG A 14 -6.06 7.03 10.56
N LYS A 15 -5.51 7.68 11.57
CA LYS A 15 -5.66 9.14 11.79
C LYS A 15 -4.84 9.97 10.80
N SER A 16 -3.67 9.45 10.44
CA SER A 16 -2.71 10.03 9.51
C SER A 16 -1.78 8.94 9.01
N ILE A 17 -0.94 9.24 8.04
CA ILE A 17 0.13 8.34 7.61
C ILE A 17 1.44 8.71 8.30
N GLY A 18 2.16 7.69 8.79
CA GLY A 18 3.50 7.86 9.35
C GLY A 18 4.57 7.92 8.25
N ALA A 19 5.53 8.85 8.37
CA ALA A 19 6.60 8.98 7.36
C ALA A 19 7.46 7.72 7.22
N MET A 20 7.69 7.00 8.31
CA MET A 20 8.45 5.73 8.26
C MET A 20 7.69 4.63 7.53
N GLU A 21 6.40 4.50 7.80
CA GLU A 21 5.53 3.52 7.15
C GLU A 21 5.34 3.83 5.66
N ALA A 22 5.13 5.10 5.32
CA ALA A 22 5.08 5.54 3.93
C ALA A 22 6.41 5.26 3.20
N ALA A 23 7.55 5.44 3.86
CA ALA A 23 8.85 5.12 3.29
C ALA A 23 9.05 3.61 3.13
N GLU A 24 8.51 2.81 4.04
CA GLU A 24 8.50 1.34 3.96
C GLU A 24 7.66 0.86 2.77
N ASN A 25 6.43 1.31 2.66
CA ASN A 25 5.54 0.92 1.58
C ASN A 25 6.12 1.32 0.21
N GLN A 26 6.67 2.51 0.08
CA GLN A 26 7.30 2.98 -1.16
C GLN A 26 8.74 2.53 -1.35
N ARG A 27 9.30 1.70 -0.45
CA ARG A 27 10.71 1.25 -0.50
C ARG A 27 11.70 2.40 -0.71
N ARG A 28 11.45 3.55 -0.06
CA ARG A 28 12.36 4.71 -0.09
C ARG A 28 13.56 4.48 0.86
N TRP A 29 14.25 3.38 0.64
CA TRP A 29 15.33 2.87 1.47
C TRP A 29 16.62 2.72 0.68
N ASP A 30 17.74 2.97 1.33
CA ASP A 30 19.07 2.61 0.84
C ASP A 30 19.45 1.19 1.31
N GLU A 31 20.56 0.67 0.78
CA GLU A 31 21.07 -0.65 1.14
C GLU A 31 21.34 -0.78 2.64
N LYS A 32 21.88 0.26 3.27
CA LYS A 32 22.16 0.27 4.72
C LYS A 32 20.86 0.11 5.52
N HIS A 33 19.77 0.69 5.06
CA HIS A 33 18.46 0.56 5.70
C HIS A 33 17.95 -0.89 5.61
N TYR A 34 18.00 -1.52 4.44
CA TYR A 34 17.68 -2.94 4.26
C TYR A 34 18.47 -3.83 5.24
N GLN A 35 19.78 -3.64 5.32
CA GLN A 35 20.64 -4.38 6.26
C GLN A 35 20.23 -4.16 7.73
N THR A 36 19.69 -2.99 8.06
CA THR A 36 19.29 -2.67 9.44
C THR A 36 17.95 -3.31 9.79
N VAL A 37 16.96 -3.26 8.90
CA VAL A 37 15.63 -3.83 9.15
C VAL A 37 15.67 -5.35 9.15
N ASN A 38 16.48 -5.97 8.31
CA ASN A 38 16.64 -7.43 8.23
C ASN A 38 17.32 -8.06 9.47
N LYS A 39 17.89 -7.26 10.36
CA LYS A 39 18.35 -7.75 11.67
C LYS A 39 17.20 -8.08 12.62
N LYS A 40 15.96 -7.64 12.31
CA LYS A 40 14.79 -7.92 13.14
C LYS A 40 14.16 -9.25 12.72
N PRO A 41 13.85 -10.17 13.66
CA PRO A 41 13.40 -11.53 13.33
C PRO A 41 12.12 -11.62 12.51
N LEU A 42 11.26 -10.59 12.56
CA LEU A 42 9.96 -10.57 11.90
C LEU A 42 9.95 -9.81 10.57
N HIS A 43 11.04 -9.13 10.24
CA HIS A 43 11.14 -8.32 9.03
C HIS A 43 12.26 -8.87 8.16
N TRP A 44 11.91 -9.37 7.01
CA TRP A 44 12.87 -9.83 6.02
C TRP A 44 12.49 -9.33 4.65
N TYR A 45 13.40 -8.56 4.08
CA TYR A 45 13.28 -8.02 2.74
C TYR A 45 14.48 -8.50 1.92
N ASP A 46 14.22 -9.13 0.81
CA ASP A 46 15.26 -9.58 -0.10
C ASP A 46 15.72 -8.42 -1.00
N ILE A 47 16.86 -7.85 -0.68
CA ILE A 47 17.43 -6.73 -1.43
C ILE A 47 17.72 -7.11 -2.89
N THR A 48 17.99 -8.39 -3.17
CA THR A 48 18.28 -8.87 -4.53
C THR A 48 17.02 -8.89 -5.41
N ARG A 49 15.80 -8.90 -4.80
CA ARG A 49 14.50 -8.78 -5.46
C ARG A 49 13.87 -7.38 -5.33
N ALA A 50 14.48 -6.47 -4.61
CA ALA A 50 13.91 -5.13 -4.38
C ALA A 50 13.63 -4.37 -5.71
N HIS A 51 14.37 -4.67 -6.78
CA HIS A 51 14.18 -4.11 -8.11
C HIS A 51 12.89 -4.57 -8.80
N LEU A 52 12.26 -5.66 -8.31
CA LEU A 52 11.01 -6.20 -8.84
C LEU A 52 9.77 -5.49 -8.29
N ASN A 53 9.92 -4.81 -7.13
CA ASN A 53 8.83 -4.03 -6.55
C ASN A 53 8.38 -2.93 -7.51
N PHE A 54 7.08 -2.66 -7.52
CA PHE A 54 6.51 -1.65 -8.40
C PHE A 54 5.34 -0.92 -7.73
N GLU A 55 4.94 0.18 -8.31
CA GLU A 55 3.73 0.89 -7.94
C GLU A 55 2.79 1.03 -9.14
N VAL A 56 1.49 1.14 -8.86
CA VAL A 56 0.48 1.48 -9.86
C VAL A 56 0.11 2.94 -9.69
N ALA A 57 0.45 3.74 -10.67
CA ALA A 57 0.12 5.15 -10.73
C ALA A 57 -1.25 5.39 -11.36
N LYS A 58 -1.72 6.64 -11.31
CA LYS A 58 -2.97 7.09 -11.91
C LYS A 58 -3.11 6.61 -13.36
N GLY A 59 -4.28 6.09 -13.69
CA GLY A 59 -4.56 5.47 -14.99
C GLY A 59 -4.10 4.02 -15.11
N GLY A 60 -3.78 3.34 -14.01
CA GLY A 60 -3.33 1.94 -14.03
C GLY A 60 -1.89 1.78 -14.56
N ILE A 61 -1.07 2.83 -14.50
CA ILE A 61 0.28 2.83 -15.09
C ILE A 61 1.26 2.15 -14.13
N ILE A 62 1.87 1.06 -14.59
CA ILE A 62 2.95 0.37 -13.86
C ILE A 62 4.23 1.20 -13.97
N GLN A 63 4.85 1.46 -12.82
CA GLN A 63 6.15 2.13 -12.76
C GLN A 63 7.00 1.61 -11.60
N LYS A 64 8.27 1.96 -11.60
CA LYS A 64 9.19 1.58 -10.51
C LYS A 64 8.68 2.15 -9.19
N ILE A 65 8.70 1.33 -8.14
CA ILE A 65 8.32 1.76 -6.79
C ILE A 65 9.11 3.00 -6.35
N GLY A 66 8.44 3.93 -5.68
CA GLY A 66 9.05 5.18 -5.23
C GLY A 66 9.24 6.25 -6.33
N THR A 67 8.65 6.05 -7.53
CA THR A 67 8.65 7.06 -8.60
C THR A 67 7.64 8.17 -8.32
N SER A 68 6.49 7.82 -7.77
CA SER A 68 5.47 8.80 -7.36
C SER A 68 5.96 9.65 -6.20
N LYS A 69 5.36 10.83 -6.04
CA LYS A 69 5.57 11.65 -4.83
C LYS A 69 5.35 10.83 -3.56
N PRO A 70 6.02 11.16 -2.46
CA PRO A 70 5.78 10.57 -1.16
C PRO A 70 4.28 10.52 -0.81
N VAL A 71 3.80 9.40 -0.29
CA VAL A 71 2.37 9.22 0.07
C VAL A 71 1.91 10.30 1.05
N GLU A 72 2.78 10.71 1.98
CA GLU A 72 2.51 11.77 2.93
C GLU A 72 2.34 13.17 2.28
N GLU A 73 2.96 13.41 1.12
CA GLU A 73 2.76 14.63 0.33
C GLU A 73 1.44 14.56 -0.42
N ARG A 74 1.17 13.44 -1.11
CA ARG A 74 -0.12 13.21 -1.80
C ARG A 74 -1.30 13.27 -0.84
N PHE A 75 -1.13 12.77 0.39
CA PHE A 75 -2.12 12.90 1.46
C PHE A 75 -2.45 14.36 1.77
N LYS A 76 -1.43 15.19 1.96
CA LYS A 76 -1.62 16.62 2.26
C LYS A 76 -2.26 17.36 1.09
N GLU A 77 -1.77 17.14 -0.13
CA GLU A 77 -2.32 17.73 -1.35
C GLU A 77 -3.80 17.40 -1.51
N ARG A 78 -4.17 16.11 -1.35
CA ARG A 78 -5.56 15.69 -1.49
C ARG A 78 -6.47 16.26 -0.40
N LEU A 79 -6.03 16.33 0.84
CA LEU A 79 -6.81 16.97 1.90
C LEU A 79 -7.01 18.47 1.64
N GLU A 80 -6.01 19.17 1.09
CA GLU A 80 -6.12 20.56 0.71
C GLU A 80 -7.17 20.77 -0.39
N GLU A 81 -7.16 19.95 -1.44
CA GLU A 81 -8.19 19.95 -2.51
C GLU A 81 -9.60 19.75 -1.95
N LEU A 82 -9.74 18.91 -0.92
CA LEU A 82 -11.00 18.64 -0.24
C LEU A 82 -11.40 19.72 0.78
N GLY A 83 -10.53 20.71 1.02
CA GLY A 83 -10.73 21.71 2.08
C GLY A 83 -10.71 21.14 3.50
N VAL A 84 -10.05 20.01 3.71
CA VAL A 84 -9.96 19.30 4.99
C VAL A 84 -8.56 19.48 5.58
N LYS A 85 -8.51 19.86 6.86
CA LYS A 85 -7.23 19.96 7.57
C LYS A 85 -6.72 18.58 7.96
N PRO A 86 -5.41 18.30 7.76
CA PRO A 86 -4.79 17.13 8.34
C PRO A 86 -4.97 17.09 9.86
N ASN A 87 -5.14 15.88 10.40
CA ASN A 87 -5.08 15.69 11.82
C ASN A 87 -3.69 16.12 12.34
N PRO A 88 -3.62 16.81 13.50
CA PRO A 88 -2.34 17.13 14.11
C PRO A 88 -1.61 15.84 14.51
N GLU A 89 -0.30 15.85 14.40
CA GLU A 89 0.53 14.77 14.91
C GLU A 89 0.39 14.69 16.44
N VAL A 90 -0.10 13.57 16.90
CA VAL A 90 -0.21 13.28 18.33
C VAL A 90 0.40 11.92 18.64
N LYS A 91 1.05 11.80 19.77
CA LYS A 91 1.57 10.50 20.24
C LYS A 91 0.41 9.51 20.35
N LYS A 92 0.64 8.25 19.99
CA LYS A 92 -0.37 7.16 19.97
C LYS A 92 -1.16 7.06 21.29
N ASN A 93 -0.53 7.37 22.42
CA ASN A 93 -1.12 7.30 23.76
C ASN A 93 -1.80 8.61 24.20
N ASN A 94 -1.89 9.63 23.34
CA ASN A 94 -2.55 10.88 23.70
C ASN A 94 -4.07 10.71 23.62
N PRO A 95 -4.83 11.02 24.69
CA PRO A 95 -6.30 10.95 24.67
C PRO A 95 -6.96 11.78 23.55
N ALA A 96 -6.30 12.84 23.07
CA ALA A 96 -6.78 13.63 21.95
C ALA A 96 -6.83 12.81 20.64
N ALA A 97 -5.93 11.84 20.46
CA ALA A 97 -5.95 10.96 19.29
C ALA A 97 -7.25 10.16 19.19
N ALA A 98 -7.82 9.73 20.31
CA ALA A 98 -9.08 8.97 20.34
C ALA A 98 -10.28 9.76 19.78
N LYS A 99 -10.23 11.09 19.85
CA LYS A 99 -11.30 11.99 19.37
C LYS A 99 -11.17 12.36 17.90
N MET A 100 -10.05 12.02 17.24
CA MET A 100 -9.84 12.32 15.83
C MET A 100 -10.56 11.30 14.95
N SER A 101 -11.08 11.74 13.80
CA SER A 101 -11.57 10.85 12.76
C SER A 101 -10.40 10.20 12.01
N ASN A 102 -10.60 9.00 11.49
CA ASN A 102 -9.65 8.42 10.55
C ASN A 102 -9.68 9.21 9.25
N GLN A 103 -8.51 9.54 8.72
CA GLN A 103 -8.36 10.30 7.47
C GLN A 103 -7.81 9.45 6.34
N ILE A 104 -7.29 8.27 6.64
CA ILE A 104 -6.84 7.29 5.64
C ILE A 104 -7.40 5.90 5.97
N VAL A 105 -7.44 5.06 4.97
CA VAL A 105 -7.61 3.61 5.09
C VAL A 105 -6.47 2.96 4.33
N GLU A 106 -5.76 2.07 5.00
CA GLU A 106 -4.76 1.21 4.40
C GLU A 106 -5.34 -0.17 4.16
N PHE A 107 -5.05 -0.71 3.01
CA PHE A 107 -5.39 -2.06 2.60
C PHE A 107 -4.11 -2.85 2.38
N VAL A 108 -4.12 -4.10 2.81
CA VAL A 108 -3.14 -5.11 2.38
C VAL A 108 -3.90 -6.18 1.63
N PHE A 109 -3.55 -6.36 0.37
CA PHE A 109 -4.10 -7.40 -0.50
C PHE A 109 -3.04 -8.46 -0.74
N SER A 110 -3.41 -9.71 -0.52
CA SER A 110 -2.56 -10.87 -0.74
C SER A 110 -3.42 -12.10 -1.01
N GLY A 111 -2.82 -13.25 -1.03
CA GLY A 111 -3.50 -14.53 -1.22
C GLY A 111 -2.66 -15.67 -0.69
N ASP A 112 -3.02 -16.87 -1.14
CA ASP A 112 -2.21 -18.05 -0.90
C ASP A 112 -0.78 -17.83 -1.39
N HIS A 113 0.21 -18.23 -0.59
CA HIS A 113 1.63 -18.02 -0.86
C HIS A 113 2.07 -18.57 -2.22
N GLU A 114 1.66 -19.81 -2.54
CA GLU A 114 2.05 -20.48 -3.77
C GLU A 114 1.41 -19.79 -4.99
N VAL A 115 0.14 -19.39 -4.87
CA VAL A 115 -0.59 -18.70 -5.94
C VAL A 115 -0.01 -17.33 -6.20
N MET A 116 0.24 -16.54 -5.16
CA MET A 116 0.80 -15.19 -5.30
C MET A 116 2.22 -15.23 -5.88
N ASN A 117 3.04 -16.15 -5.42
CA ASN A 117 4.40 -16.29 -5.95
C ASN A 117 4.43 -16.87 -7.36
N MET A 118 3.49 -17.76 -7.72
CA MET A 118 3.35 -18.22 -9.11
C MET A 118 2.97 -17.06 -10.03
N MET A 119 2.07 -16.17 -9.63
CA MET A 119 1.73 -14.96 -10.40
C MET A 119 2.91 -13.99 -10.48
N ALA A 120 3.69 -13.87 -9.41
CA ALA A 120 4.80 -12.92 -9.35
C ALA A 120 6.03 -13.38 -10.13
N PHE A 121 6.35 -14.69 -10.09
CA PHE A 121 7.63 -15.24 -10.57
C PHE A 121 7.49 -16.41 -11.53
N GLY A 122 6.28 -16.92 -11.76
CA GLY A 122 6.07 -18.11 -12.60
C GLY A 122 6.78 -19.34 -12.05
N ASN A 123 7.44 -20.08 -12.93
CA ASN A 123 8.21 -21.28 -12.58
C ASN A 123 9.70 -20.98 -12.29
N GLN A 124 10.07 -19.73 -12.07
CA GLN A 124 11.44 -19.37 -11.73
C GLN A 124 11.81 -19.89 -10.34
N ALA A 125 13.03 -20.39 -10.18
CA ALA A 125 13.51 -20.90 -8.89
C ALA A 125 13.91 -19.74 -7.99
N VAL A 126 12.97 -19.25 -7.21
CA VAL A 126 13.20 -18.19 -6.20
C VAL A 126 13.69 -18.84 -4.92
N ASP A 127 14.80 -18.35 -4.39
CA ASP A 127 15.29 -18.74 -3.08
C ASP A 127 14.67 -17.83 -2.01
N PHE A 128 13.85 -18.41 -1.14
CA PHE A 128 13.17 -17.69 -0.04
C PHE A 128 13.88 -17.87 1.31
N GLU A 129 15.09 -18.44 1.33
CA GLU A 129 15.85 -18.56 2.57
C GLU A 129 16.19 -17.18 3.13
N ARG A 130 16.13 -17.09 4.47
CA ARG A 130 16.29 -15.81 5.21
C ARG A 130 17.66 -15.70 5.89
N ASP A 131 18.64 -16.38 5.38
CA ASP A 131 20.01 -16.38 5.93
C ASP A 131 20.94 -15.32 5.32
N GLY A 132 20.43 -14.60 4.31
CA GLY A 132 21.19 -13.55 3.62
C GLY A 132 22.13 -14.06 2.54
N THR A 133 22.06 -15.35 2.20
CA THR A 133 22.90 -15.97 1.15
C THR A 133 22.19 -16.05 -0.20
N ALA A 134 20.84 -15.91 -0.22
CA ALA A 134 20.05 -15.95 -1.44
C ALA A 134 20.44 -14.83 -2.42
N ASP A 135 20.65 -15.17 -3.67
CA ASP A 135 20.82 -14.23 -4.78
C ASP A 135 19.73 -14.48 -5.84
N ASN A 136 18.69 -13.67 -5.76
CA ASN A 136 17.55 -13.65 -6.66
C ASN A 136 17.63 -12.54 -7.71
N SER A 137 18.79 -11.93 -7.91
CA SER A 137 18.98 -10.81 -8.86
C SER A 137 18.66 -11.16 -10.31
N HIS A 138 18.65 -12.46 -10.65
CA HIS A 138 18.31 -12.99 -11.96
C HIS A 138 16.80 -13.18 -12.18
N ILE A 139 16.00 -13.13 -11.11
CA ILE A 139 14.54 -13.31 -11.17
C ILE A 139 13.89 -12.12 -11.88
N GLN A 140 12.86 -12.43 -12.67
CA GLN A 140 12.07 -11.43 -13.38
C GLN A 140 10.63 -11.46 -12.91
N ARG A 141 10.01 -10.30 -12.86
CA ARG A 141 8.59 -10.14 -12.57
C ARG A 141 7.77 -10.59 -13.77
N MET A 142 6.70 -11.34 -13.51
CA MET A 142 5.76 -11.83 -14.52
C MET A 142 4.66 -10.79 -14.79
N ASN A 143 4.11 -10.81 -16.01
CA ASN A 143 3.00 -9.94 -16.39
C ASN A 143 1.71 -10.23 -15.59
N GLU A 144 1.55 -11.45 -15.09
CA GLU A 144 0.37 -11.88 -14.32
C GLU A 144 0.21 -11.10 -13.04
N ILE A 145 1.29 -10.82 -12.30
CA ILE A 145 1.21 -10.01 -11.08
C ILE A 145 0.97 -8.52 -11.42
N GLU A 146 1.48 -8.04 -12.55
CA GLU A 146 1.20 -6.68 -13.02
C GLU A 146 -0.29 -6.52 -13.37
N GLN A 147 -0.86 -7.48 -14.12
CA GLN A 147 -2.26 -7.44 -14.48
C GLN A 147 -3.18 -7.55 -13.26
N TRP A 148 -2.84 -8.44 -12.31
CA TRP A 148 -3.55 -8.52 -11.04
C TRP A 148 -3.56 -7.17 -10.30
N ALA A 149 -2.43 -6.48 -10.27
CA ALA A 149 -2.33 -5.19 -9.61
C ALA A 149 -3.14 -4.10 -10.33
N ILE A 150 -3.15 -4.08 -11.68
CA ILE A 150 -3.97 -3.16 -12.48
C ILE A 150 -5.45 -3.42 -12.22
N ASP A 151 -5.91 -4.67 -12.28
CA ASP A 151 -7.30 -5.03 -12.07
C ASP A 151 -7.79 -4.62 -10.66
N LEU A 152 -6.91 -4.81 -9.65
CA LEU A 152 -7.17 -4.41 -8.28
C LEU A 152 -7.22 -2.88 -8.14
N TYR A 153 -6.29 -2.17 -8.78
CA TYR A 153 -6.28 -0.70 -8.82
C TYR A 153 -7.57 -0.16 -9.45
N ASP A 154 -7.97 -0.71 -10.59
CA ASP A 154 -9.20 -0.31 -11.30
C ASP A 154 -10.46 -0.56 -10.46
N TRP A 155 -10.49 -1.68 -9.75
CA TRP A 155 -11.57 -1.97 -8.81
C TRP A 155 -11.62 -0.93 -7.68
N MET A 156 -10.47 -0.58 -7.11
CA MET A 156 -10.39 0.45 -6.07
C MET A 156 -10.76 1.83 -6.61
N ALA A 157 -10.30 2.20 -7.80
CA ALA A 157 -10.62 3.47 -8.45
C ALA A 157 -12.13 3.62 -8.69
N LYS A 158 -12.79 2.57 -9.15
CA LYS A 158 -14.26 2.55 -9.32
C LYS A 158 -15.02 2.66 -8.00
N LYS A 159 -14.48 2.08 -6.93
CA LYS A 159 -15.15 2.01 -5.62
C LYS A 159 -14.94 3.26 -4.77
N TYR A 160 -13.74 3.83 -4.78
CA TYR A 160 -13.34 4.91 -3.87
C TYR A 160 -13.06 6.25 -4.56
N GLY A 161 -13.02 6.26 -5.90
CA GLY A 161 -12.53 7.39 -6.70
C GLY A 161 -11.01 7.34 -6.84
N GLU A 162 -10.54 7.41 -8.09
CA GLU A 162 -9.11 7.31 -8.39
C GLU A 162 -8.28 8.40 -7.71
N GLU A 163 -8.82 9.61 -7.64
CA GLU A 163 -8.19 10.77 -6.99
C GLU A 163 -7.98 10.60 -5.48
N ASN A 164 -8.66 9.61 -4.88
CA ASN A 164 -8.55 9.30 -3.46
C ASN A 164 -7.53 8.20 -3.17
N ILE A 165 -6.98 7.53 -4.20
CA ILE A 165 -5.90 6.54 -4.06
C ILE A 165 -4.57 7.30 -4.00
N ILE A 166 -3.97 7.35 -2.81
CA ILE A 166 -2.73 8.09 -2.57
C ILE A 166 -1.49 7.21 -2.45
N GLY A 167 -1.64 5.89 -2.46
CA GLY A 167 -0.58 4.89 -2.48
C GLY A 167 -1.11 3.59 -3.07
N PHE A 168 -0.30 2.93 -3.90
CA PHE A 168 -0.59 1.60 -4.41
C PHE A 168 0.73 0.91 -4.78
N ASP A 169 1.30 0.23 -3.81
CA ASP A 169 2.66 -0.29 -3.84
C ASP A 169 2.63 -1.82 -3.77
N VAL A 170 3.28 -2.50 -4.71
CA VAL A 170 3.33 -3.96 -4.80
C VAL A 170 4.72 -4.45 -4.43
N HIS A 171 4.77 -5.32 -3.44
CA HIS A 171 5.98 -5.84 -2.85
C HIS A 171 6.23 -7.27 -3.31
N LEU A 172 7.40 -7.49 -3.90
CA LEU A 172 7.89 -8.77 -4.37
C LEU A 172 9.20 -9.18 -3.69
N ASP A 173 9.70 -8.36 -2.80
CA ASP A 173 10.93 -8.56 -2.03
C ASP A 173 10.70 -9.21 -0.66
N GLU A 174 9.48 -9.62 -0.37
CA GLU A 174 9.13 -10.36 0.85
C GLU A 174 8.77 -11.83 0.53
N THR A 175 8.36 -12.58 1.55
CA THR A 175 8.07 -14.02 1.39
C THR A 175 6.89 -14.28 0.46
N THR A 176 5.83 -13.47 0.58
CA THR A 176 4.62 -13.59 -0.26
C THR A 176 4.38 -12.27 -0.96
N ALA A 177 4.17 -12.32 -2.27
CA ALA A 177 3.80 -11.12 -3.03
C ALA A 177 2.48 -10.52 -2.51
N HIS A 178 2.45 -9.20 -2.33
CA HIS A 178 1.27 -8.50 -1.81
C HIS A 178 1.26 -7.03 -2.24
N CYS A 179 0.13 -6.37 -2.05
CA CYS A 179 -0.05 -4.96 -2.35
C CYS A 179 -0.48 -4.19 -1.11
N HIS A 180 0.16 -3.05 -0.87
CA HIS A 180 -0.31 -2.02 0.04
C HIS A 180 -1.01 -0.92 -0.74
N ALA A 181 -2.27 -0.65 -0.42
CA ALA A 181 -2.99 0.46 -1.01
C ALA A 181 -3.49 1.42 0.07
N THR A 182 -3.26 2.71 -0.13
CA THR A 182 -3.65 3.76 0.81
C THR A 182 -4.65 4.69 0.15
N ILE A 183 -5.81 4.88 0.77
CA ILE A 183 -6.84 5.80 0.28
C ILE A 183 -7.22 6.85 1.32
N ILE A 184 -7.74 7.98 0.84
CA ILE A 184 -8.50 8.93 1.65
C ILE A 184 -9.99 8.59 1.49
N PRO A 185 -10.70 8.17 2.57
CA PRO A 185 -12.11 7.76 2.47
C PRO A 185 -13.02 8.99 2.33
N VAL A 186 -13.41 9.32 1.12
CA VAL A 186 -14.27 10.47 0.80
C VAL A 186 -15.71 10.03 0.61
N VAL A 187 -16.63 10.72 1.28
CA VAL A 187 -18.07 10.56 1.08
C VAL A 187 -18.73 11.91 0.86
N MET A 188 -19.75 11.97 0.02
CA MET A 188 -20.55 13.19 -0.15
C MET A 188 -21.57 13.31 0.97
N ARG A 189 -21.64 14.48 1.58
CA ARG A 189 -22.67 14.80 2.61
C ARG A 189 -23.42 16.05 2.25
N THR A 190 -24.75 15.97 2.40
CA THR A 190 -25.63 17.13 2.24
C THR A 190 -25.66 17.92 3.54
N GLU A 191 -25.33 19.20 3.48
CA GLU A 191 -25.48 20.12 4.62
C GLU A 191 -26.95 20.38 4.91
N LYS A 192 -27.38 20.08 6.12
CA LYS A 192 -28.80 20.25 6.54
C LYS A 192 -29.34 21.68 6.40
N LYS A 193 -28.47 22.71 6.52
CA LYS A 193 -28.89 24.11 6.47
C LYS A 193 -28.99 24.66 5.05
N THR A 194 -28.13 24.26 4.17
CA THR A 194 -27.98 24.84 2.82
C THR A 194 -28.46 23.94 1.71
N GLY A 195 -28.64 22.64 1.98
CA GLY A 195 -28.92 21.62 0.97
C GLY A 195 -27.75 21.33 0.03
N ARG A 196 -26.58 21.93 0.25
CA ARG A 196 -25.39 21.73 -0.59
C ARG A 196 -24.69 20.42 -0.25
N GLU A 197 -24.28 19.71 -1.26
CA GLU A 197 -23.40 18.57 -1.12
C GLU A 197 -21.94 19.02 -1.03
N ARG A 198 -21.21 18.40 -0.13
CA ARG A 198 -19.74 18.61 -0.01
C ARG A 198 -19.03 17.29 0.29
N PRO A 199 -17.79 17.14 -0.17
CA PRO A 199 -16.96 16.00 0.20
C PRO A 199 -16.59 16.08 1.68
N VAL A 200 -16.57 14.94 2.34
CA VAL A 200 -16.16 14.80 3.75
C VAL A 200 -15.27 13.57 3.86
N VAL A 201 -14.12 13.72 4.51
CA VAL A 201 -13.29 12.57 4.86
C VAL A 201 -13.95 11.86 6.05
N SER A 202 -14.41 10.65 5.82
CA SER A 202 -15.14 9.89 6.84
C SER A 202 -14.97 8.39 6.64
N TYR A 203 -14.27 7.77 7.58
CA TYR A 203 -14.24 6.33 7.73
C TYR A 203 -14.91 5.95 9.05
N LYS A 204 -15.98 5.17 8.91
CA LYS A 204 -16.59 4.46 10.04
C LYS A 204 -16.33 2.98 9.80
N GLY A 205 -15.35 2.43 10.49
CA GLY A 205 -15.11 1.00 10.55
C GLY A 205 -16.23 0.27 11.23
#